data_01bb7aaf372f635843167f301473da50
#
_entry.id   01bb7aaf372f635843167f301473da50
#
_cell.length_a   1.000
_cell.length_b   1.000
_cell.length_c   1.000
_cell.angle_alpha   90.00
_cell.angle_beta   90.00
_cell.angle_gamma   90.00
#
_symmetry.space_group_name_H-M   'P 1'
#
loop_
_entity.id
_entity.type
_entity.pdbx_description
1 polymer ?
#
loop_
_entity_poly.entity_id
_entity_poly.type
_entity_poly.pdbx_seq_one_letter_code
_entity_poly.pdbx_strand_id
1 'polypeptide(L)'
;MRICFVHDWHAEKMGYIDNCLPKALAKLGHEVILLSSDLQPYFYLPNYDDLYGDFLGPSQVPVGTKVIDGVTIERLPHRLLGSRIFIRGLYKRLKTWQPDVIQTFTLLSYPTLTSAWYSRSKSCRLFTGCHMHKSVFPLALEPCNHVLRAKNWLNAVSRGKLVDSVLQMCYAIAEDTAEVAINFYGASANKVIVRELCVDTDHFSPIATAEQLQKRASLRKELGFSEADVVCVYSGRFSKSKNPMCLAKALDICHSRNPKCNLKGLFIGSGSKEDTDYIRACAGCIIMDFQPFTDLPDYYRASDIGVWPREESTSMLDANACGLPIIISDEVKSSQRIGENSLTYRDSDFEDLANQLEALLSKDVRKRKGQAGVEKVKANFSWLAEAKRREVEYGRDMH
;
A
#
# COMPACT_ATOMS: atom_id res chain seq x y z
N MET A 1 -3.10 4.47 25.70
CA MET A 1 -2.27 5.63 25.31
C MET A 1 -3.10 6.56 24.44
N ARG A 2 -2.75 7.84 24.44
CA ARG A 2 -3.26 8.87 23.53
C ARG A 2 -2.29 8.99 22.35
N ILE A 3 -2.68 8.49 21.19
CA ILE A 3 -1.82 8.38 20.01
C ILE A 3 -2.30 9.38 18.96
N CYS A 4 -1.42 10.29 18.54
CA CYS A 4 -1.71 11.29 17.53
C CYS A 4 -0.97 10.94 16.23
N PHE A 5 -1.71 10.63 15.18
CA PHE A 5 -1.17 10.57 13.84
C PHE A 5 -1.19 11.96 13.20
N VAL A 6 -0.12 12.30 12.50
CA VAL A 6 -0.03 13.59 11.79
C VAL A 6 0.42 13.32 10.37
N HIS A 7 -0.40 13.73 9.40
CA HIS A 7 -0.12 13.55 7.98
C HIS A 7 -0.33 14.85 7.20
N ASP A 8 0.43 15.02 6.13
CA ASP A 8 0.32 16.20 5.26
C ASP A 8 -1.06 16.34 4.62
N TRP A 9 -1.67 15.23 4.26
CA TRP A 9 -3.00 15.07 3.65
C TRP A 9 -3.66 13.77 4.13
N HIS A 10 -4.93 13.58 3.86
CA HIS A 10 -5.64 12.35 4.20
C HIS A 10 -6.80 12.11 3.23
N ALA A 11 -7.09 10.85 2.93
CA ALA A 11 -8.25 10.43 2.16
C ALA A 11 -8.96 9.25 2.85
N GLU A 12 -10.20 9.45 3.20
CA GLU A 12 -11.00 8.47 3.96
C GLU A 12 -11.29 7.17 3.18
N LYS A 13 -11.28 7.25 1.83
CA LYS A 13 -11.61 6.12 0.95
C LYS A 13 -10.40 5.31 0.46
N MET A 14 -9.20 5.68 0.89
CA MET A 14 -7.97 4.96 0.54
C MET A 14 -7.64 3.95 1.64
N GLY A 15 -7.06 2.83 1.28
CA GLY A 15 -6.56 1.82 2.23
C GLY A 15 -5.11 2.04 2.62
N TYR A 16 -4.71 3.30 2.82
CA TYR A 16 -3.34 3.65 3.15
C TYR A 16 -3.01 3.41 4.62
N ILE A 17 -1.74 3.48 4.96
CA ILE A 17 -1.26 3.31 6.34
C ILE A 17 -1.92 4.27 7.32
N ASP A 18 -2.22 5.51 6.89
CA ASP A 18 -2.91 6.53 7.69
C ASP A 18 -4.42 6.26 7.88
N ASN A 19 -5.01 5.31 7.15
CA ASN A 19 -6.34 4.78 7.40
C ASN A 19 -6.28 3.55 8.32
N CYS A 20 -5.41 2.61 7.99
CA CYS A 20 -5.47 1.26 8.55
C CYS A 20 -4.75 1.10 9.90
N LEU A 21 -3.58 1.72 10.08
CA LEU A 21 -2.84 1.64 11.34
C LEU A 21 -3.55 2.36 12.50
N PRO A 22 -4.07 3.59 12.33
CA PRO A 22 -4.89 4.25 13.37
C PRO A 22 -6.11 3.42 13.78
N LYS A 23 -6.86 2.88 12.80
CA LYS A 23 -8.01 1.98 13.03
C LYS A 23 -7.61 0.75 13.86
N ALA A 24 -6.48 0.12 13.51
CA ALA A 24 -6.00 -1.06 14.23
C ALA A 24 -5.60 -0.75 15.69
N LEU A 25 -4.98 0.41 15.94
CA LEU A 25 -4.64 0.85 17.29
C LEU A 25 -5.89 1.25 18.10
N ALA A 26 -6.88 1.88 17.47
CA ALA A 26 -8.17 2.15 18.13
C ALA A 26 -8.88 0.84 18.57
N LYS A 27 -8.81 -0.23 17.75
CA LYS A 27 -9.30 -1.58 18.12
C LYS A 27 -8.57 -2.20 19.31
N LEU A 28 -7.30 -1.83 19.54
CA LEU A 28 -6.55 -2.24 20.73
C LEU A 28 -6.88 -1.42 21.97
N GLY A 29 -7.85 -0.49 21.89
CA GLY A 29 -8.33 0.31 23.03
C GLY A 29 -7.55 1.60 23.26
N HIS A 30 -6.74 2.06 22.29
CA HIS A 30 -6.07 3.36 22.38
C HIS A 30 -7.01 4.50 22.00
N GLU A 31 -6.84 5.68 22.59
CA GLU A 31 -7.45 6.93 22.14
C GLU A 31 -6.63 7.47 20.96
N VAL A 32 -7.22 7.43 19.76
CA VAL A 32 -6.49 7.75 18.52
C VAL A 32 -7.09 8.96 17.81
N ILE A 33 -6.23 9.91 17.48
CA ILE A 33 -6.56 11.05 16.63
C ILE A 33 -5.64 11.10 15.41
N LEU A 34 -6.19 11.44 14.25
CA LEU A 34 -5.43 11.76 13.04
C LEU A 34 -5.64 13.24 12.72
N LEU A 35 -4.57 14.02 12.73
CA LEU A 35 -4.52 15.42 12.36
C LEU A 35 -3.94 15.53 10.94
N SER A 36 -4.69 16.11 10.02
CA SER A 36 -4.23 16.33 8.65
C SER A 36 -4.58 17.72 8.16
N SER A 37 -4.04 18.12 6.99
CA SER A 37 -4.58 19.27 6.28
C SER A 37 -5.96 18.97 5.69
N ASP A 38 -6.61 20.00 5.18
CA ASP A 38 -7.85 19.94 4.41
C ASP A 38 -7.62 19.54 2.93
N LEU A 39 -6.44 18.98 2.60
CA LEU A 39 -6.09 18.50 1.27
C LEU A 39 -6.26 17.00 1.13
N GLN A 40 -6.65 16.56 -0.08
CA GLN A 40 -6.63 15.17 -0.51
C GLN A 40 -5.23 14.78 -1.04
N PRO A 41 -4.85 13.49 -1.06
CA PRO A 41 -3.67 13.04 -1.79
C PRO A 41 -3.78 13.43 -3.28
N TYR A 42 -2.65 13.65 -3.94
CA TYR A 42 -2.59 14.01 -5.36
C TYR A 42 -3.18 15.37 -5.73
N PHE A 43 -3.60 16.20 -4.78
CA PHE A 43 -4.19 17.54 -4.99
C PHE A 43 -3.39 18.43 -5.94
N TYR A 44 -2.10 18.16 -6.10
CA TYR A 44 -1.17 18.93 -6.93
C TYR A 44 -1.16 18.50 -8.41
N LEU A 45 -1.88 17.45 -8.78
CA LEU A 45 -1.95 17.00 -10.17
C LEU A 45 -2.89 17.91 -10.98
N PRO A 46 -2.46 18.39 -12.17
CA PRO A 46 -3.30 19.27 -13.00
C PRO A 46 -4.63 18.63 -13.43
N ASN A 47 -4.66 17.31 -13.54
CA ASN A 47 -5.82 16.51 -13.94
C ASN A 47 -6.42 15.71 -12.78
N TYR A 48 -6.33 16.28 -11.56
CA TYR A 48 -6.85 15.62 -10.34
C TYR A 48 -8.32 15.25 -10.47
N ASP A 49 -9.16 16.18 -10.94
CA ASP A 49 -10.61 15.98 -11.04
C ASP A 49 -10.96 14.84 -12.01
N ASP A 50 -10.25 14.73 -13.12
CA ASP A 50 -10.44 13.65 -14.10
C ASP A 50 -10.03 12.27 -13.57
N LEU A 51 -8.98 12.21 -12.74
CA LEU A 51 -8.42 10.94 -12.25
C LEU A 51 -9.01 10.49 -10.91
N TYR A 52 -9.31 11.45 -10.04
CA TYR A 52 -9.65 11.17 -8.65
C TYR A 52 -10.93 11.84 -8.17
N GLY A 53 -11.48 12.82 -8.92
CA GLY A 53 -12.64 13.63 -8.52
C GLY A 53 -13.85 12.77 -8.18
N ASP A 54 -14.22 11.82 -9.00
CA ASP A 54 -15.36 10.91 -8.78
C ASP A 54 -15.16 10.01 -7.56
N PHE A 55 -13.92 9.61 -7.30
CA PHE A 55 -13.60 8.68 -6.21
C PHE A 55 -13.30 9.38 -4.89
N LEU A 56 -12.42 10.39 -4.89
CA LEU A 56 -11.99 11.10 -3.68
C LEU A 56 -12.85 12.35 -3.38
N GLY A 57 -13.55 12.88 -4.38
CA GLY A 57 -14.19 14.18 -4.30
C GLY A 57 -13.22 15.33 -4.57
N PRO A 58 -13.58 16.58 -4.16
CA PRO A 58 -12.75 17.75 -4.39
C PRO A 58 -11.34 17.59 -3.79
N SER A 59 -10.32 18.13 -4.45
CA SER A 59 -8.92 18.10 -3.99
C SER A 59 -8.69 18.78 -2.64
N GLN A 60 -9.57 19.72 -2.26
CA GLN A 60 -9.65 20.33 -0.95
C GLN A 60 -11.03 20.06 -0.33
N VAL A 61 -11.04 19.62 0.91
CA VAL A 61 -12.25 19.27 1.67
C VAL A 61 -12.46 20.19 2.86
N PRO A 62 -13.70 20.28 3.40
CA PRO A 62 -13.97 21.16 4.55
C PRO A 62 -13.11 20.81 5.78
N VAL A 63 -12.64 21.86 6.46
CA VAL A 63 -12.06 21.76 7.81
C VAL A 63 -13.13 21.25 8.77
N GLY A 64 -12.76 20.36 9.68
CA GLY A 64 -13.71 19.79 10.64
C GLY A 64 -13.23 18.51 11.26
N THR A 65 -14.09 17.90 12.07
CA THR A 65 -13.80 16.66 12.80
C THR A 65 -14.85 15.61 12.48
N LYS A 66 -14.40 14.39 12.25
CA LYS A 66 -15.24 13.18 12.09
C LYS A 66 -14.69 12.05 12.93
N VAL A 67 -15.51 11.06 13.24
CA VAL A 67 -15.06 9.80 13.84
C VAL A 67 -15.35 8.67 12.86
N ILE A 68 -14.31 7.94 12.47
CA ILE A 68 -14.41 6.80 11.55
C ILE A 68 -13.61 5.64 12.16
N ASP A 69 -14.22 4.46 12.25
CA ASP A 69 -13.59 3.24 12.79
C ASP A 69 -12.92 3.44 14.18
N GLY A 70 -13.50 4.28 15.04
CA GLY A 70 -12.97 4.60 16.37
C GLY A 70 -11.82 5.62 16.37
N VAL A 71 -11.44 6.14 15.22
CA VAL A 71 -10.41 7.18 15.06
C VAL A 71 -11.07 8.54 14.90
N THR A 72 -10.62 9.52 15.70
CA THR A 72 -11.00 10.92 15.50
C THR A 72 -10.15 11.52 14.38
N ILE A 73 -10.73 11.84 13.25
CA ILE A 73 -10.07 12.50 12.12
C ILE A 73 -10.38 13.99 12.19
N GLU A 74 -9.36 14.82 12.32
CA GLU A 74 -9.50 16.27 12.39
C GLU A 74 -8.69 16.92 11.26
N ARG A 75 -9.40 17.63 10.38
CA ARG A 75 -8.80 18.38 9.29
C ARG A 75 -8.62 19.83 9.69
N LEU A 76 -7.40 20.31 9.52
CA LEU A 76 -6.97 21.66 9.84
C LEU A 76 -6.67 22.43 8.55
N PRO A 77 -6.84 23.77 8.55
CA PRO A 77 -6.54 24.56 7.36
C PRO A 77 -5.05 24.50 7.01
N HIS A 78 -4.75 24.47 5.73
CA HIS A 78 -3.38 24.46 5.24
C HIS A 78 -2.87 25.82 4.76
N ARG A 79 -1.58 25.90 4.52
CA ARG A 79 -0.88 26.89 3.72
C ARG A 79 0.20 26.18 2.92
N LEU A 80 0.31 26.44 1.63
CA LEU A 80 1.40 25.97 0.82
C LEU A 80 2.61 26.89 0.96
N LEU A 81 3.77 26.30 1.21
CA LEU A 81 5.08 26.97 1.20
C LEU A 81 5.95 26.31 0.13
N GLY A 82 5.85 26.80 -1.10
CA GLY A 82 6.28 26.09 -2.30
C GLY A 82 5.43 24.83 -2.50
N SER A 83 6.06 23.70 -2.72
CA SER A 83 5.39 22.38 -2.84
C SER A 83 5.06 21.71 -1.49
N ARG A 84 5.31 22.37 -0.37
CA ARG A 84 5.17 21.78 0.96
C ARG A 84 3.95 22.28 1.69
N ILE A 85 3.29 21.38 2.40
CA ILE A 85 2.09 21.67 3.18
C ILE A 85 2.48 22.07 4.60
N PHE A 86 2.00 23.23 5.03
CA PHE A 86 2.03 23.70 6.42
C PHE A 86 0.61 23.62 6.98
N ILE A 87 0.40 22.86 8.05
CA ILE A 87 -0.89 22.71 8.72
C ILE A 87 -1.03 23.81 9.76
N ARG A 88 -1.95 24.76 9.51
CA ARG A 88 -2.19 25.90 10.41
C ARG A 88 -2.85 25.43 11.70
N GLY A 89 -2.29 25.85 12.83
CA GLY A 89 -2.85 25.48 14.14
C GLY A 89 -2.40 24.11 14.68
N LEU A 90 -1.62 23.30 13.93
CA LEU A 90 -1.18 21.99 14.35
C LEU A 90 -0.51 21.99 15.75
N TYR A 91 0.45 22.90 15.98
CA TYR A 91 1.13 22.99 17.28
C TYR A 91 0.16 23.29 18.44
N LYS A 92 -0.79 24.23 18.20
CA LYS A 92 -1.82 24.56 19.20
C LYS A 92 -2.70 23.35 19.50
N ARG A 93 -3.06 22.58 18.46
CA ARG A 93 -3.90 21.39 18.61
C ARG A 93 -3.17 20.28 19.38
N LEU A 94 -1.89 20.00 19.08
CA LEU A 94 -1.05 19.08 19.85
C LEU A 94 -0.97 19.51 21.31
N LYS A 95 -0.77 20.82 21.59
CA LYS A 95 -0.73 21.35 22.96
C LYS A 95 -2.05 21.17 23.71
N THR A 96 -3.18 21.29 23.03
CA THR A 96 -4.51 21.10 23.64
C THR A 96 -4.83 19.62 23.86
N TRP A 97 -4.50 18.77 22.89
CA TRP A 97 -4.82 17.34 22.96
C TRP A 97 -3.83 16.52 23.82
N GLN A 98 -2.59 16.96 23.96
CA GLN A 98 -1.55 16.35 24.79
C GLN A 98 -1.33 14.86 24.53
N PRO A 99 -0.83 14.47 23.33
CA PRO A 99 -0.55 13.07 23.01
C PRO A 99 0.59 12.50 23.84
N ASP A 100 0.52 11.20 24.16
CA ASP A 100 1.63 10.41 24.68
C ASP A 100 2.63 10.10 23.57
N VAL A 101 2.08 9.85 22.35
CA VAL A 101 2.82 9.45 21.16
C VAL A 101 2.35 10.25 19.96
N ILE A 102 3.30 10.72 19.15
CA ILE A 102 3.03 11.25 17.82
C ILE A 102 3.68 10.33 16.78
N GLN A 103 2.91 9.89 15.79
CA GLN A 103 3.38 9.18 14.62
C GLN A 103 3.15 10.03 13.37
N THR A 104 4.21 10.34 12.64
CA THR A 104 4.13 10.98 11.32
C THR A 104 4.51 10.00 10.20
N PHE A 105 4.26 10.35 8.94
CA PHE A 105 4.49 9.42 7.81
C PHE A 105 5.61 9.86 6.87
N THR A 106 6.09 11.11 7.01
CA THR A 106 7.11 11.68 6.14
C THR A 106 8.17 12.40 6.96
N LEU A 107 9.40 11.92 6.96
CA LEU A 107 10.49 12.40 7.84
C LEU A 107 10.76 13.91 7.70
N LEU A 108 10.69 14.47 6.49
CA LEU A 108 11.06 15.88 6.23
C LEU A 108 9.87 16.81 5.97
N SER A 109 8.65 16.41 6.28
CA SER A 109 7.49 17.29 6.12
C SER A 109 7.44 18.40 7.19
N TYR A 110 6.74 19.51 6.90
CA TYR A 110 6.52 20.55 7.91
C TYR A 110 5.68 20.07 9.10
N PRO A 111 4.65 19.22 8.91
CA PRO A 111 3.95 18.59 10.03
C PRO A 111 4.89 17.79 10.94
N THR A 112 5.86 17.05 10.38
CA THR A 112 6.86 16.31 11.17
C THR A 112 7.80 17.26 11.92
N LEU A 113 8.27 18.33 11.30
CA LEU A 113 9.09 19.35 11.98
C LEU A 113 8.32 20.02 13.13
N THR A 114 7.03 20.33 12.91
CA THR A 114 6.15 20.90 13.97
C THR A 114 5.96 19.91 15.11
N SER A 115 5.78 18.64 14.80
CA SER A 115 5.66 17.55 15.79
C SER A 115 6.95 17.36 16.58
N ALA A 116 8.11 17.42 15.91
CA ALA A 116 9.42 17.35 16.57
C ALA A 116 9.65 18.52 17.51
N TRP A 117 9.27 19.73 17.12
CA TRP A 117 9.31 20.90 17.98
C TRP A 117 8.44 20.73 19.22
N TYR A 118 7.23 20.19 19.06
CA TYR A 118 6.34 19.90 20.18
C TYR A 118 6.95 18.85 21.12
N SER A 119 7.44 17.72 20.59
CA SER A 119 8.03 16.61 21.36
C SER A 119 9.26 17.06 22.15
N ARG A 120 10.05 17.99 21.61
CA ARG A 120 11.23 18.54 22.31
C ARG A 120 10.86 19.27 23.60
N SER A 121 9.68 19.87 23.65
CA SER A 121 9.21 20.67 24.80
C SER A 121 8.31 19.92 25.77
N LYS A 122 7.98 18.64 25.47
CA LYS A 122 7.01 17.83 26.21
C LYS A 122 7.48 16.38 26.29
N SER A 123 6.96 15.65 27.29
CA SER A 123 7.20 14.19 27.43
C SER A 123 6.35 13.41 26.43
N CYS A 124 6.48 13.74 25.14
CA CYS A 124 5.76 13.10 24.06
C CYS A 124 6.74 12.43 23.10
N ARG A 125 6.56 11.14 22.85
CA ARG A 125 7.44 10.34 21.99
C ARG A 125 7.10 10.53 20.52
N LEU A 126 8.11 10.80 19.70
CA LEU A 126 7.96 11.01 18.27
C LEU A 126 8.44 9.79 17.48
N PHE A 127 7.58 9.31 16.60
CA PHE A 127 7.86 8.31 15.58
C PHE A 127 7.55 8.87 14.20
N THR A 128 8.23 8.39 13.17
CA THR A 128 7.96 8.83 11.79
C THR A 128 8.02 7.66 10.81
N GLY A 129 7.60 7.90 9.57
CA GLY A 129 7.77 6.98 8.44
C GLY A 129 8.70 7.54 7.38
N CYS A 130 9.22 6.65 6.53
CA CYS A 130 9.88 7.00 5.27
C CYS A 130 9.30 6.13 4.15
N HIS A 131 8.62 6.77 3.20
CA HIS A 131 7.92 6.14 2.06
C HIS A 131 8.55 6.55 0.72
N MET A 132 9.68 7.28 0.76
CA MET A 132 10.35 7.77 -0.44
C MET A 132 11.28 6.70 -1.00
N HIS A 133 10.90 6.09 -2.10
CA HIS A 133 11.74 5.16 -2.83
C HIS A 133 12.92 5.86 -3.51
N LYS A 134 14.07 5.20 -3.53
CA LYS A 134 15.31 5.72 -4.14
C LYS A 134 15.12 5.98 -5.64
N SER A 135 14.32 5.18 -6.32
CA SER A 135 14.00 5.29 -7.75
C SER A 135 13.26 6.58 -8.14
N VAL A 136 12.51 7.18 -7.20
CA VAL A 136 11.77 8.43 -7.42
C VAL A 136 12.33 9.60 -6.63
N PHE A 137 13.43 9.40 -5.90
CA PHE A 137 14.04 10.44 -5.10
C PHE A 137 14.95 11.34 -5.95
N PRO A 138 14.64 12.64 -6.11
CA PRO A 138 15.32 13.51 -7.08
C PRO A 138 16.84 13.59 -6.91
N LEU A 139 17.33 13.59 -5.67
CA LEU A 139 18.77 13.65 -5.39
C LEU A 139 19.54 12.38 -5.79
N ALA A 140 18.85 11.27 -5.99
CA ALA A 140 19.46 10.01 -6.43
C ALA A 140 19.49 9.88 -7.96
N LEU A 141 18.60 10.57 -8.68
CA LEU A 141 18.35 10.34 -10.12
C LEU A 141 18.98 11.36 -11.06
N GLU A 142 19.31 12.58 -10.60
CA GLU A 142 19.72 13.64 -11.52
C GLU A 142 21.23 13.84 -11.62
N PRO A 143 21.79 13.89 -12.84
CA PRO A 143 23.09 14.46 -13.12
C PRO A 143 22.99 16.00 -13.10
N CYS A 144 22.55 16.58 -11.97
CA CYS A 144 22.40 18.02 -11.86
C CYS A 144 23.67 18.67 -11.30
N ASN A 145 23.71 20.00 -11.37
CA ASN A 145 24.75 20.83 -10.81
C ASN A 145 25.12 20.36 -9.39
N HIS A 146 26.35 19.88 -9.20
CA HIS A 146 26.87 19.34 -7.95
C HIS A 146 26.69 20.28 -6.75
N VAL A 147 26.78 21.59 -6.96
CA VAL A 147 26.62 22.63 -5.93
C VAL A 147 25.16 22.66 -5.43
N LEU A 148 24.21 22.65 -6.37
CA LEU A 148 22.79 22.65 -6.02
C LEU A 148 22.40 21.34 -5.31
N ARG A 149 22.94 20.23 -5.77
CA ARG A 149 22.74 18.91 -5.14
C ARG A 149 23.28 18.90 -3.69
N ALA A 150 24.50 19.39 -3.48
CA ALA A 150 25.11 19.50 -2.16
C ALA A 150 24.29 20.42 -1.24
N LYS A 151 23.84 21.59 -1.72
CA LYS A 151 22.97 22.50 -0.98
C LYS A 151 21.64 21.85 -0.57
N ASN A 152 21.00 21.17 -1.51
CA ASN A 152 19.72 20.49 -1.25
C ASN A 152 19.90 19.33 -0.25
N TRP A 153 20.98 18.58 -0.40
CA TRP A 153 21.33 17.51 0.53
C TRP A 153 21.61 18.05 1.96
N LEU A 154 22.44 19.10 2.09
CA LEU A 154 22.72 19.73 3.39
C LEU A 154 21.44 20.26 4.04
N ASN A 155 20.54 20.87 3.27
CA ASN A 155 19.24 21.35 3.76
C ASN A 155 18.33 20.18 4.19
N ALA A 156 18.33 19.06 3.48
CA ALA A 156 17.57 17.88 3.86
C ALA A 156 18.14 17.24 5.14
N VAL A 157 19.44 17.00 5.17
CA VAL A 157 20.13 16.39 6.31
C VAL A 157 20.02 17.26 7.58
N SER A 158 20.18 18.60 7.47
CA SER A 158 20.06 19.48 8.65
C SER A 158 18.66 19.42 9.28
N ARG A 159 17.60 19.42 8.46
CA ARG A 159 16.23 19.26 8.95
C ARG A 159 15.98 17.87 9.51
N GLY A 160 16.50 16.83 8.85
CA GLY A 160 16.41 15.47 9.35
C GLY A 160 17.10 15.30 10.69
N LYS A 161 18.28 15.90 10.90
CA LYS A 161 18.98 15.90 12.20
C LYS A 161 18.19 16.61 13.29
N LEU A 162 17.43 17.68 12.97
CA LEU A 162 16.52 18.31 13.93
C LEU A 162 15.41 17.35 14.38
N VAL A 163 14.83 16.59 13.43
CA VAL A 163 13.83 15.56 13.76
C VAL A 163 14.49 14.41 14.52
N ASP A 164 15.63 13.90 14.05
CA ASP A 164 16.36 12.78 14.63
C ASP A 164 16.74 13.01 16.11
N SER A 165 16.99 14.27 16.50
CA SER A 165 17.34 14.63 17.88
C SER A 165 16.26 14.28 18.92
N VAL A 166 15.00 14.13 18.50
CA VAL A 166 13.86 13.77 19.36
C VAL A 166 13.13 12.51 18.90
N LEU A 167 13.55 11.96 17.77
CA LEU A 167 12.95 10.78 17.16
C LEU A 167 13.28 9.54 17.95
N GLN A 168 12.27 8.72 18.24
CA GLN A 168 12.46 7.39 18.79
C GLN A 168 12.78 6.39 17.69
N MET A 169 11.96 6.36 16.63
CA MET A 169 12.14 5.42 15.51
C MET A 169 11.56 5.97 14.21
N CYS A 170 12.21 5.62 13.09
CA CYS A 170 11.75 5.85 11.74
C CYS A 170 11.41 4.51 11.06
N TYR A 171 10.18 4.36 10.62
CA TYR A 171 9.69 3.16 9.96
C TYR A 171 9.76 3.32 8.44
N ALA A 172 10.75 2.70 7.83
CA ALA A 172 10.91 2.65 6.39
C ALA A 172 10.08 1.49 5.82
N ILE A 173 9.39 1.69 4.68
CA ILE A 173 8.52 0.65 4.12
C ILE A 173 9.28 -0.41 3.31
N ALA A 174 10.53 -0.14 2.96
CA ALA A 174 11.41 -1.03 2.21
C ALA A 174 12.88 -0.67 2.49
N GLU A 175 13.82 -1.54 2.11
CA GLU A 175 15.26 -1.32 2.32
C GLU A 175 15.77 -0.05 1.62
N ASP A 176 15.33 0.21 0.38
CA ASP A 176 15.73 1.41 -0.35
C ASP A 176 15.18 2.71 0.27
N THR A 177 14.00 2.64 0.91
CA THR A 177 13.45 3.79 1.66
C THR A 177 14.18 4.00 2.99
N ALA A 178 14.74 2.94 3.60
CA ALA A 178 15.65 3.06 4.74
C ALA A 178 16.97 3.72 4.34
N GLU A 179 17.54 3.35 3.19
CA GLU A 179 18.71 4.03 2.64
C GLU A 179 18.46 5.54 2.43
N VAL A 180 17.28 5.91 1.91
CA VAL A 180 16.91 7.32 1.74
C VAL A 180 16.83 8.04 3.08
N ALA A 181 16.20 7.44 4.09
CA ALA A 181 16.08 8.02 5.42
C ALA A 181 17.46 8.29 6.06
N ILE A 182 18.39 7.34 5.94
CA ILE A 182 19.72 7.42 6.54
C ILE A 182 20.64 8.37 5.75
N ASN A 183 20.82 8.10 4.46
CA ASN A 183 21.86 8.73 3.64
C ASN A 183 21.47 10.11 3.11
N PHE A 184 20.18 10.37 2.91
CA PHE A 184 19.70 11.62 2.32
C PHE A 184 18.91 12.49 3.29
N TYR A 185 18.27 11.89 4.28
CA TYR A 185 17.48 12.64 5.28
C TYR A 185 18.19 12.78 6.62
N GLY A 186 19.30 12.06 6.83
CA GLY A 186 20.13 12.21 8.02
C GLY A 186 19.56 11.57 9.28
N ALA A 187 18.64 10.62 9.17
CA ALA A 187 18.22 9.79 10.28
C ALA A 187 19.38 8.90 10.76
N SER A 188 19.47 8.66 12.05
CA SER A 188 20.48 7.77 12.62
C SER A 188 20.12 6.31 12.31
N ALA A 189 21.08 5.53 11.81
CA ALA A 189 20.84 4.16 11.34
C ALA A 189 20.22 3.25 12.44
N ASN A 190 20.61 3.43 13.68
CA ASN A 190 20.07 2.69 14.83
C ASN A 190 18.60 3.04 15.16
N LYS A 191 18.06 4.11 14.57
CA LYS A 191 16.65 4.52 14.70
C LYS A 191 15.80 4.17 13.49
N VAL A 192 16.39 3.63 12.42
CA VAL A 192 15.66 3.26 11.21
C VAL A 192 15.42 1.77 11.20
N ILE A 193 14.16 1.36 11.05
CA ILE A 193 13.76 -0.04 10.93
C ILE A 193 12.85 -0.22 9.73
N VAL A 194 13.05 -1.32 8.99
CA VAL A 194 12.15 -1.65 7.89
C VAL A 194 10.88 -2.31 8.43
N ARG A 195 9.73 -1.73 8.05
CA ARG A 195 8.39 -2.26 8.34
C ARG A 195 7.56 -2.19 7.07
N GLU A 196 7.34 -3.31 6.46
CA GLU A 196 6.53 -3.40 5.24
C GLU A 196 5.09 -2.97 5.48
N LEU A 197 4.43 -2.53 4.40
CA LEU A 197 3.00 -2.22 4.42
C LEU A 197 2.20 -3.50 4.66
N CYS A 198 1.14 -3.37 5.44
CA CYS A 198 0.26 -4.45 5.84
C CYS A 198 -1.09 -4.39 5.12
N VAL A 199 -1.94 -5.38 5.38
CA VAL A 199 -3.28 -5.53 4.81
C VAL A 199 -4.34 -5.28 5.88
N ASP A 200 -5.43 -4.62 5.52
CA ASP A 200 -6.65 -4.61 6.32
C ASP A 200 -7.39 -5.94 6.17
N THR A 201 -7.13 -6.88 7.06
CA THR A 201 -7.70 -8.24 7.03
C THR A 201 -9.18 -8.31 7.43
N ASP A 202 -9.78 -7.19 7.87
CA ASP A 202 -11.23 -7.09 8.00
C ASP A 202 -11.88 -6.81 6.65
N HIS A 203 -11.19 -6.06 5.81
CA HIS A 203 -11.64 -5.69 4.48
C HIS A 203 -11.29 -6.77 3.45
N PHE A 204 -10.03 -7.17 3.38
CA PHE A 204 -9.56 -8.28 2.55
C PHE A 204 -9.62 -9.59 3.36
N SER A 205 -10.60 -10.42 3.07
CA SER A 205 -10.82 -11.70 3.75
C SER A 205 -11.45 -12.71 2.80
N PRO A 206 -11.29 -14.01 3.05
CA PRO A 206 -11.99 -15.05 2.30
C PRO A 206 -13.50 -14.85 2.39
N ILE A 207 -14.24 -15.47 1.50
CA ILE A 207 -15.71 -15.52 1.56
C ILE A 207 -16.12 -16.19 2.88
N ALA A 208 -16.91 -15.48 3.70
CA ALA A 208 -17.40 -15.93 4.99
C ALA A 208 -18.92 -15.86 5.11
N THR A 209 -19.62 -15.12 4.23
CA THR A 209 -21.07 -14.91 4.30
C THR A 209 -21.76 -15.33 3.01
N ALA A 210 -23.05 -15.65 3.09
CA ALA A 210 -23.88 -15.96 1.92
C ALA A 210 -23.97 -14.76 0.94
N GLU A 211 -23.98 -13.55 1.48
CA GLU A 211 -23.99 -12.32 0.67
C GLU A 211 -22.71 -12.20 -0.17
N GLN A 212 -21.53 -12.45 0.40
CA GLN A 212 -20.26 -12.45 -0.31
C GLN A 212 -20.22 -13.55 -1.40
N LEU A 213 -20.80 -14.72 -1.11
CA LEU A 213 -20.90 -15.80 -2.09
C LEU A 213 -21.81 -15.40 -3.26
N GLN A 214 -22.96 -14.77 -2.98
CA GLN A 214 -23.87 -14.26 -3.99
C GLN A 214 -23.20 -13.14 -4.82
N LYS A 215 -22.48 -12.23 -4.16
CA LYS A 215 -21.73 -11.17 -4.85
C LYS A 215 -20.66 -11.73 -5.80
N ARG A 216 -19.91 -12.79 -5.35
CA ARG A 216 -18.98 -13.52 -6.23
C ARG A 216 -19.69 -14.05 -7.48
N ALA A 217 -20.80 -14.75 -7.31
CA ALA A 217 -21.53 -15.33 -8.43
C ALA A 217 -22.07 -14.26 -9.39
N SER A 218 -22.61 -13.18 -8.85
CA SER A 218 -23.12 -12.05 -9.66
C SER A 218 -22.00 -11.37 -10.45
N LEU A 219 -20.87 -11.07 -9.79
CA LEU A 219 -19.73 -10.42 -10.42
C LEU A 219 -19.09 -11.31 -11.49
N ARG A 220 -18.95 -12.61 -11.24
CA ARG A 220 -18.47 -13.56 -12.28
C ARG A 220 -19.38 -13.57 -13.50
N LYS A 221 -20.70 -13.58 -13.30
CA LYS A 221 -21.67 -13.51 -14.40
C LYS A 221 -21.55 -12.20 -15.19
N GLU A 222 -21.43 -11.08 -14.49
CA GLU A 222 -21.24 -9.74 -15.11
C GLU A 222 -19.97 -9.69 -15.96
N LEU A 223 -18.88 -10.29 -15.46
CA LEU A 223 -17.60 -10.38 -16.15
C LEU A 223 -17.54 -11.48 -17.23
N GLY A 224 -18.63 -12.22 -17.43
CA GLY A 224 -18.71 -13.29 -18.44
C GLY A 224 -17.98 -14.59 -18.04
N PHE A 225 -17.69 -14.79 -16.77
CA PHE A 225 -17.09 -16.02 -16.24
C PHE A 225 -18.16 -17.01 -15.78
N SER A 226 -17.95 -18.28 -16.09
CA SER A 226 -18.73 -19.39 -15.55
C SER A 226 -18.18 -19.88 -14.21
N GLU A 227 -18.96 -20.66 -13.46
CA GLU A 227 -18.48 -21.29 -12.22
C GLU A 227 -17.37 -22.32 -12.43
N ALA A 228 -17.30 -22.90 -13.64
CA ALA A 228 -16.25 -23.84 -14.01
C ALA A 228 -14.92 -23.18 -14.39
N ASP A 229 -14.92 -21.88 -14.66
CA ASP A 229 -13.70 -21.16 -15.01
C ASP A 229 -12.78 -20.98 -13.79
N VAL A 230 -11.49 -21.01 -14.06
CA VAL A 230 -10.45 -20.67 -13.08
C VAL A 230 -9.89 -19.30 -13.44
N VAL A 231 -10.23 -18.30 -12.64
CA VAL A 231 -9.93 -16.90 -12.92
C VAL A 231 -8.60 -16.48 -12.29
N CYS A 232 -7.65 -16.08 -13.13
CA CYS A 232 -6.36 -15.52 -12.76
C CYS A 232 -6.49 -13.98 -12.71
N VAL A 233 -6.25 -13.36 -11.54
CA VAL A 233 -6.33 -11.91 -11.41
C VAL A 233 -4.95 -11.28 -11.33
N TYR A 234 -4.78 -10.19 -12.07
CA TYR A 234 -3.71 -9.22 -11.91
C TYR A 234 -4.32 -7.86 -11.58
N SER A 235 -3.78 -7.17 -10.59
CA SER A 235 -4.15 -5.78 -10.27
C SER A 235 -2.93 -4.89 -10.19
N GLY A 236 -2.97 -3.77 -10.91
CA GLY A 236 -1.87 -2.82 -10.97
C GLY A 236 -1.73 -2.11 -12.31
N ARG A 237 -0.73 -1.24 -12.42
CA ARG A 237 -0.43 -0.56 -13.69
C ARG A 237 0.07 -1.55 -14.74
N PHE A 238 -0.36 -1.39 -15.98
CA PHE A 238 0.17 -2.15 -17.09
C PHE A 238 1.42 -1.44 -17.60
N SER A 239 2.58 -1.91 -17.16
CA SER A 239 3.89 -1.36 -17.49
C SER A 239 4.90 -2.47 -17.70
N LYS A 240 5.98 -2.17 -18.42
CA LYS A 240 7.09 -3.12 -18.64
C LYS A 240 7.72 -3.62 -17.34
N SER A 241 7.76 -2.78 -16.30
CA SER A 241 8.31 -3.17 -15.00
C SER A 241 7.40 -4.13 -14.24
N LYS A 242 6.09 -4.07 -14.42
CA LYS A 242 5.08 -4.99 -13.83
C LYS A 242 4.79 -6.20 -14.72
N ASN A 243 4.95 -6.05 -16.02
CA ASN A 243 4.83 -7.09 -17.06
C ASN A 243 3.53 -7.94 -17.05
N PRO A 244 2.33 -7.33 -16.96
CA PRO A 244 1.08 -8.10 -16.99
C PRO A 244 0.87 -8.86 -18.32
N MET A 245 1.49 -8.42 -19.44
CA MET A 245 1.44 -9.11 -20.70
C MET A 245 1.99 -10.54 -20.62
N CYS A 246 2.91 -10.81 -19.67
CA CYS A 246 3.42 -12.16 -19.44
C CYS A 246 2.30 -13.12 -19.03
N LEU A 247 1.38 -12.67 -18.15
CA LEU A 247 0.21 -13.47 -17.78
C LEU A 247 -0.74 -13.67 -18.96
N ALA A 248 -1.03 -12.62 -19.73
CA ALA A 248 -1.92 -12.71 -20.90
C ALA A 248 -1.39 -13.73 -21.92
N LYS A 249 -0.08 -13.69 -22.22
CA LYS A 249 0.57 -14.62 -23.13
C LYS A 249 0.61 -16.07 -22.58
N ALA A 250 0.83 -16.24 -21.29
CA ALA A 250 0.79 -17.56 -20.67
C ALA A 250 -0.61 -18.20 -20.75
N LEU A 251 -1.67 -17.39 -20.56
CA LEU A 251 -3.04 -17.84 -20.75
C LEU A 251 -3.32 -18.26 -22.21
N ASP A 252 -2.84 -17.48 -23.18
CA ASP A 252 -2.96 -17.80 -24.61
C ASP A 252 -2.26 -19.13 -24.95
N ILE A 253 -1.09 -19.38 -24.35
CA ILE A 253 -0.39 -20.68 -24.46
C ILE A 253 -1.24 -21.81 -23.87
N CYS A 254 -1.81 -21.66 -22.67
CA CYS A 254 -2.69 -22.68 -22.09
C CYS A 254 -3.89 -22.99 -22.97
N HIS A 255 -4.51 -21.99 -23.58
CA HIS A 255 -5.63 -22.18 -24.53
C HIS A 255 -5.17 -22.85 -25.83
N SER A 256 -3.99 -22.53 -26.33
CA SER A 256 -3.40 -23.18 -27.51
C SER A 256 -3.08 -24.66 -27.27
N ARG A 257 -2.60 -25.00 -26.07
CA ARG A 257 -2.32 -26.39 -25.66
C ARG A 257 -3.60 -27.21 -25.49
N ASN A 258 -4.66 -26.56 -24.96
CA ASN A 258 -5.94 -27.21 -24.70
C ASN A 258 -7.10 -26.26 -25.04
N PRO A 259 -7.79 -26.49 -26.18
CA PRO A 259 -8.97 -25.68 -26.58
C PRO A 259 -10.14 -25.70 -25.57
N LYS A 260 -10.16 -26.68 -24.64
CA LYS A 260 -11.15 -26.74 -23.55
C LYS A 260 -10.62 -26.12 -22.24
N CYS A 261 -9.52 -25.37 -22.32
CA CYS A 261 -8.93 -24.70 -21.16
C CYS A 261 -9.95 -23.72 -20.55
N ASN A 262 -10.16 -23.84 -19.23
CA ASN A 262 -11.08 -22.99 -18.48
C ASN A 262 -10.33 -21.89 -17.68
N LEU A 263 -9.05 -21.65 -17.93
CA LEU A 263 -8.31 -20.53 -17.39
C LEU A 263 -8.77 -19.22 -18.00
N LYS A 264 -9.00 -18.22 -17.19
CA LYS A 264 -9.39 -16.85 -17.59
C LYS A 264 -8.50 -15.84 -16.93
N GLY A 265 -8.30 -14.68 -17.56
CA GLY A 265 -7.53 -13.56 -17.04
C GLY A 265 -8.42 -12.37 -16.73
N LEU A 266 -8.35 -11.87 -15.50
CA LEU A 266 -8.94 -10.61 -15.06
C LEU A 266 -7.83 -9.62 -14.77
N PHE A 267 -7.72 -8.58 -15.59
CA PHE A 267 -6.70 -7.53 -15.47
C PHE A 267 -7.36 -6.24 -14.97
N ILE A 268 -7.00 -5.80 -13.76
CA ILE A 268 -7.56 -4.60 -13.12
C ILE A 268 -6.51 -3.51 -13.11
N GLY A 269 -6.74 -2.43 -13.85
CA GLY A 269 -5.82 -1.31 -13.93
C GLY A 269 -5.77 -0.68 -15.31
N SER A 270 -4.71 0.08 -15.55
CA SER A 270 -4.54 0.80 -16.81
C SER A 270 -3.07 0.81 -17.27
N GLY A 271 -2.88 1.05 -18.55
CA GLY A 271 -1.57 1.17 -19.19
C GLY A 271 -1.66 1.88 -20.52
N SER A 272 -0.64 1.70 -21.36
CA SER A 272 -0.67 2.21 -22.72
C SER A 272 -1.78 1.53 -23.53
N LYS A 273 -2.23 2.18 -24.60
CA LYS A 273 -3.19 1.58 -25.52
C LYS A 273 -2.64 0.27 -26.11
N GLU A 274 -1.35 0.23 -26.45
CA GLU A 274 -0.67 -0.94 -26.99
C GLU A 274 -0.73 -2.14 -26.02
N ASP A 275 -0.38 -1.91 -24.74
CA ASP A 275 -0.44 -2.95 -23.71
C ASP A 275 -1.88 -3.47 -23.50
N THR A 276 -2.84 -2.54 -23.50
CA THR A 276 -4.26 -2.85 -23.31
C THR A 276 -4.83 -3.66 -24.49
N ASP A 277 -4.53 -3.24 -25.72
CA ASP A 277 -4.97 -3.93 -26.93
C ASP A 277 -4.33 -5.34 -27.02
N TYR A 278 -3.05 -5.48 -26.61
CA TYR A 278 -2.39 -6.78 -26.56
C TYR A 278 -3.09 -7.74 -25.57
N ILE A 279 -3.38 -7.30 -24.35
CA ILE A 279 -4.04 -8.14 -23.35
C ILE A 279 -5.42 -8.56 -23.84
N ARG A 280 -6.19 -7.64 -24.44
CA ARG A 280 -7.53 -7.96 -25.00
C ARG A 280 -7.50 -8.95 -26.16
N ALA A 281 -6.41 -8.99 -26.90
CA ALA A 281 -6.26 -9.93 -28.02
C ALA A 281 -5.96 -11.36 -27.56
N CYS A 282 -5.47 -11.55 -26.31
CA CYS A 282 -5.17 -12.88 -25.78
C CYS A 282 -6.43 -13.62 -25.33
N ALA A 283 -6.46 -14.94 -25.55
CA ALA A 283 -7.63 -15.77 -25.28
C ALA A 283 -8.04 -15.76 -23.79
N GLY A 284 -9.31 -15.51 -23.53
CA GLY A 284 -9.89 -15.57 -22.18
C GLY A 284 -9.51 -14.41 -21.26
N CYS A 285 -8.88 -13.33 -21.78
CA CYS A 285 -8.47 -12.16 -21.02
C CYS A 285 -9.52 -11.04 -21.09
N ILE A 286 -9.83 -10.43 -19.96
CA ILE A 286 -10.65 -9.23 -19.86
C ILE A 286 -9.92 -8.16 -19.03
N ILE A 287 -10.22 -6.90 -19.34
CA ILE A 287 -9.66 -5.74 -18.66
C ILE A 287 -10.78 -4.97 -17.97
N MET A 288 -10.54 -4.62 -16.73
CA MET A 288 -11.30 -3.66 -15.94
C MET A 288 -10.42 -2.43 -15.66
N ASP A 289 -11.01 -1.26 -15.70
CA ASP A 289 -10.36 -0.04 -15.26
C ASP A 289 -10.00 -0.09 -13.78
N PHE A 290 -9.27 0.91 -13.31
CA PHE A 290 -8.94 1.05 -11.91
C PHE A 290 -10.20 0.88 -11.03
N GLN A 291 -10.09 0.02 -10.01
CA GLN A 291 -11.15 -0.21 -9.04
C GLN A 291 -10.77 0.43 -7.69
N PRO A 292 -11.74 1.07 -7.01
CA PRO A 292 -11.55 1.60 -5.68
C PRO A 292 -11.11 0.53 -4.68
N PHE A 293 -10.33 0.93 -3.66
CA PHE A 293 -9.92 0.05 -2.57
C PHE A 293 -11.11 -0.69 -1.94
N THR A 294 -12.26 0.00 -1.80
CA THR A 294 -13.49 -0.56 -1.24
C THR A 294 -14.05 -1.77 -2.01
N ASP A 295 -13.82 -1.83 -3.31
CA ASP A 295 -14.44 -2.80 -4.20
C ASP A 295 -13.47 -3.95 -4.57
N LEU A 296 -12.15 -3.70 -4.44
CA LEU A 296 -11.11 -4.69 -4.77
C LEU A 296 -11.31 -6.07 -4.12
N PRO A 297 -11.74 -6.21 -2.85
CA PRO A 297 -11.96 -7.52 -2.25
C PRO A 297 -12.95 -8.39 -3.01
N ASP A 298 -13.98 -7.80 -3.61
CA ASP A 298 -14.99 -8.56 -4.37
C ASP A 298 -14.41 -9.14 -5.66
N TYR A 299 -13.51 -8.42 -6.33
CA TYR A 299 -12.78 -8.92 -7.50
C TYR A 299 -11.80 -10.04 -7.14
N TYR A 300 -11.09 -9.92 -6.01
CA TYR A 300 -10.25 -11.03 -5.53
C TYR A 300 -11.10 -12.24 -5.14
N ARG A 301 -12.22 -12.06 -4.44
CA ARG A 301 -13.16 -13.15 -4.12
C ARG A 301 -13.80 -13.76 -5.37
N ALA A 302 -13.96 -12.99 -6.45
CA ALA A 302 -14.44 -13.49 -7.75
C ALA A 302 -13.39 -14.30 -8.51
N SER A 303 -12.11 -14.21 -8.11
CA SER A 303 -10.97 -14.87 -8.74
C SER A 303 -10.56 -16.13 -7.97
N ASP A 304 -9.60 -16.87 -8.53
CA ASP A 304 -9.13 -18.15 -8.01
C ASP A 304 -7.59 -18.21 -7.83
N ILE A 305 -6.85 -17.38 -8.58
CA ILE A 305 -5.38 -17.31 -8.55
C ILE A 305 -4.97 -15.84 -8.69
N GLY A 306 -4.06 -15.37 -7.85
CA GLY A 306 -3.42 -14.07 -8.03
C GLY A 306 -2.10 -14.20 -8.79
N VAL A 307 -1.82 -13.33 -9.76
CA VAL A 307 -0.59 -13.39 -10.56
C VAL A 307 0.07 -12.02 -10.69
N TRP A 308 1.33 -11.91 -10.23
CA TRP A 308 2.15 -10.70 -10.38
C TRP A 308 3.45 -11.07 -11.09
N PRO A 309 3.53 -10.83 -12.41
CA PRO A 309 4.58 -11.40 -13.25
C PRO A 309 5.99 -10.89 -12.99
N ARG A 310 6.22 -9.74 -12.38
CA ARG A 310 7.58 -9.22 -12.19
C ARG A 310 7.80 -8.52 -10.87
N GLU A 311 7.32 -7.32 -10.73
CA GLU A 311 7.61 -6.51 -9.55
C GLU A 311 6.69 -6.83 -8.38
N GLU A 312 7.24 -6.69 -7.18
CA GLU A 312 6.51 -6.78 -5.94
C GLU A 312 5.36 -5.75 -5.85
N SER A 313 4.23 -6.16 -5.25
CA SER A 313 3.06 -5.33 -5.03
C SER A 313 2.40 -5.67 -3.69
N THR A 314 1.85 -4.66 -3.02
CA THR A 314 1.00 -4.88 -1.83
C THR A 314 -0.24 -5.71 -2.15
N SER A 315 -0.76 -5.60 -3.38
CA SER A 315 -1.90 -6.38 -3.87
C SER A 315 -1.68 -7.89 -3.82
N MET A 316 -0.43 -8.38 -3.80
CA MET A 316 -0.11 -9.79 -3.55
C MET A 316 -0.62 -10.23 -2.17
N LEU A 317 -0.46 -9.38 -1.16
CA LEU A 317 -0.93 -9.67 0.20
C LEU A 317 -2.46 -9.54 0.31
N ASP A 318 -3.07 -8.59 -0.42
CA ASP A 318 -4.52 -8.43 -0.48
C ASP A 318 -5.19 -9.69 -1.06
N ALA A 319 -4.62 -10.22 -2.15
CA ALA A 319 -5.08 -11.46 -2.77
C ALA A 319 -4.91 -12.66 -1.83
N ASN A 320 -3.75 -12.80 -1.18
CA ASN A 320 -3.52 -13.83 -0.17
C ASN A 320 -4.50 -13.71 1.01
N ALA A 321 -4.80 -12.49 1.47
CA ALA A 321 -5.78 -12.26 2.52
C ALA A 321 -7.19 -12.70 2.11
N CYS A 322 -7.54 -12.59 0.82
CA CYS A 322 -8.78 -13.10 0.25
C CYS A 322 -8.77 -14.62 0.00
N GLY A 323 -7.68 -15.31 0.28
CA GLY A 323 -7.56 -16.78 0.15
C GLY A 323 -7.11 -17.24 -1.24
N LEU A 324 -6.53 -16.38 -2.07
CA LEU A 324 -5.98 -16.76 -3.35
C LEU A 324 -4.52 -17.25 -3.17
N PRO A 325 -4.13 -18.39 -3.77
CA PRO A 325 -2.73 -18.68 -4.01
C PRO A 325 -2.17 -17.65 -5.00
N ILE A 326 -0.87 -17.36 -4.91
CA ILE A 326 -0.24 -16.42 -5.84
C ILE A 326 0.85 -17.11 -6.68
N ILE A 327 1.00 -16.60 -7.92
CA ILE A 327 2.16 -16.92 -8.78
C ILE A 327 2.95 -15.62 -8.96
N ILE A 328 4.25 -15.69 -8.70
CA ILE A 328 5.16 -14.56 -8.76
C ILE A 328 6.45 -14.92 -9.50
N SER A 329 7.11 -13.89 -10.05
CA SER A 329 8.42 -14.08 -10.69
C SER A 329 9.50 -14.43 -9.64
N ASP A 330 10.52 -15.18 -10.05
CA ASP A 330 11.72 -15.45 -9.27
C ASP A 330 12.61 -14.21 -9.07
N GLU A 331 12.31 -13.09 -9.75
CA GLU A 331 12.90 -11.77 -9.49
C GLU A 331 12.35 -11.12 -8.21
N VAL A 332 11.21 -11.55 -7.70
CA VAL A 332 10.70 -11.12 -6.39
C VAL A 332 11.56 -11.75 -5.31
N LYS A 333 12.42 -10.95 -4.69
CA LYS A 333 13.41 -11.44 -3.71
C LYS A 333 12.87 -11.48 -2.26
N SER A 334 11.72 -10.88 -1.99
CA SER A 334 11.15 -10.89 -0.66
C SER A 334 10.74 -12.32 -0.24
N SER A 335 11.54 -12.93 0.62
CA SER A 335 11.21 -14.22 1.24
C SER A 335 9.88 -14.18 2.01
N GLN A 336 9.41 -12.99 2.33
CA GLN A 336 8.16 -12.76 3.01
C GLN A 336 6.95 -13.01 2.10
N ARG A 337 7.10 -12.81 0.78
CA ARG A 337 6.04 -13.07 -0.22
C ARG A 337 6.01 -14.52 -0.66
N ILE A 338 7.16 -15.20 -0.62
CA ILE A 338 7.36 -16.58 -1.09
C ILE A 338 7.11 -17.57 0.05
N GLY A 339 6.49 -18.72 -0.24
CA GLY A 339 6.25 -19.78 0.73
C GLY A 339 5.18 -20.76 0.26
N GLU A 340 4.54 -21.46 1.19
CA GLU A 340 3.48 -22.42 0.88
C GLU A 340 2.28 -21.81 0.15
N ASN A 341 2.08 -20.48 0.28
CA ASN A 341 1.02 -19.70 -0.36
C ASN A 341 1.27 -19.41 -1.84
N SER A 342 2.47 -19.68 -2.37
CA SER A 342 2.87 -19.23 -3.70
C SER A 342 3.47 -20.35 -4.57
N LEU A 343 3.51 -20.08 -5.87
CA LEU A 343 4.40 -20.70 -6.85
C LEU A 343 5.30 -19.62 -7.44
N THR A 344 6.49 -20.00 -7.87
CA THR A 344 7.41 -19.11 -8.58
C THR A 344 7.62 -19.61 -10.00
N TYR A 345 7.87 -18.70 -10.93
CA TYR A 345 8.23 -19.00 -12.30
C TYR A 345 9.43 -18.13 -12.73
N ARG A 346 10.17 -18.55 -13.73
CA ARG A 346 11.32 -17.82 -14.28
C ARG A 346 10.86 -16.53 -14.96
N ASP A 347 11.43 -15.40 -14.55
CA ASP A 347 11.01 -14.10 -15.08
C ASP A 347 10.94 -14.08 -16.60
N SER A 348 9.84 -13.54 -17.11
CA SER A 348 9.56 -13.41 -18.56
C SER A 348 9.47 -14.73 -19.35
N ASP A 349 9.45 -15.88 -18.69
CA ASP A 349 9.24 -17.18 -19.32
C ASP A 349 7.75 -17.55 -19.33
N PHE A 350 7.10 -17.29 -20.45
CA PHE A 350 5.66 -17.49 -20.63
C PHE A 350 5.24 -18.97 -20.53
N GLU A 351 6.12 -19.88 -20.97
CA GLU A 351 5.88 -21.33 -20.92
C GLU A 351 5.94 -21.82 -19.47
N ASP A 352 6.92 -21.35 -18.71
CA ASP A 352 7.03 -21.69 -17.29
C ASP A 352 5.84 -21.11 -16.51
N LEU A 353 5.42 -19.86 -16.78
CA LEU A 353 4.22 -19.31 -16.16
C LEU A 353 2.97 -20.13 -16.52
N ALA A 354 2.82 -20.57 -17.79
CA ALA A 354 1.73 -21.44 -18.20
C ALA A 354 1.72 -22.77 -17.42
N ASN A 355 2.89 -23.38 -17.21
CA ASN A 355 3.01 -24.61 -16.42
C ASN A 355 2.57 -24.38 -14.95
N GLN A 356 2.93 -23.22 -14.34
CA GLN A 356 2.49 -22.88 -12.97
C GLN A 356 0.97 -22.63 -12.90
N LEU A 357 0.38 -22.02 -13.92
CA LEU A 357 -1.07 -21.87 -14.02
C LEU A 357 -1.78 -23.21 -14.09
N GLU A 358 -1.29 -24.13 -14.94
CA GLU A 358 -1.80 -25.50 -15.07
C GLU A 358 -1.69 -26.28 -13.77
N ALA A 359 -0.59 -26.12 -13.01
CA ALA A 359 -0.41 -26.74 -11.69
C ALA A 359 -1.45 -26.29 -10.66
N LEU A 360 -2.02 -25.09 -10.83
CA LEU A 360 -3.10 -24.56 -9.98
C LEU A 360 -4.53 -24.84 -10.51
N LEU A 361 -4.71 -25.70 -11.52
CA LEU A 361 -6.02 -26.17 -11.94
C LEU A 361 -6.69 -27.05 -10.88
N SER A 362 -5.91 -27.74 -10.04
CA SER A 362 -6.43 -28.51 -8.91
C SER A 362 -7.02 -27.61 -7.84
N LYS A 363 -8.32 -27.77 -7.57
CA LYS A 363 -9.04 -27.01 -6.54
C LYS A 363 -8.44 -27.24 -5.14
N ASP A 364 -7.99 -28.45 -4.83
CA ASP A 364 -7.41 -28.78 -3.52
C ASP A 364 -6.05 -28.10 -3.34
N VAL A 365 -5.23 -28.02 -4.39
CA VAL A 365 -3.97 -27.30 -4.35
C VAL A 365 -4.21 -25.81 -4.13
N ARG A 366 -5.16 -25.22 -4.87
CA ARG A 366 -5.53 -23.79 -4.67
C ARG A 366 -6.00 -23.54 -3.25
N LYS A 367 -6.91 -24.39 -2.72
CA LYS A 367 -7.46 -24.25 -1.36
C LYS A 367 -6.36 -24.31 -0.30
N ARG A 368 -5.47 -25.29 -0.38
CA ARG A 368 -4.36 -25.44 0.58
C ARG A 368 -3.42 -24.22 0.55
N LYS A 369 -2.97 -23.82 -0.65
CA LYS A 369 -2.08 -22.66 -0.80
C LYS A 369 -2.76 -21.34 -0.41
N GLY A 370 -4.02 -21.15 -0.77
CA GLY A 370 -4.80 -19.99 -0.37
C GLY A 370 -4.95 -19.88 1.15
N GLN A 371 -5.24 -21.01 1.83
CA GLN A 371 -5.31 -21.05 3.29
C GLN A 371 -3.97 -20.67 3.94
N ALA A 372 -2.86 -21.20 3.44
CA ALA A 372 -1.52 -20.82 3.89
C ALA A 372 -1.26 -19.31 3.72
N GLY A 373 -1.77 -18.72 2.63
CA GLY A 373 -1.72 -17.26 2.39
C GLY A 373 -2.48 -16.48 3.45
N VAL A 374 -3.71 -16.87 3.75
CA VAL A 374 -4.54 -16.22 4.79
C VAL A 374 -3.86 -16.26 6.15
N GLU A 375 -3.34 -17.41 6.55
CA GLU A 375 -2.67 -17.59 7.84
C GLU A 375 -1.40 -16.73 7.93
N LYS A 376 -0.58 -16.74 6.88
CA LYS A 376 0.63 -15.92 6.78
C LYS A 376 0.34 -14.43 6.89
N VAL A 377 -0.68 -13.93 6.15
CA VAL A 377 -1.06 -12.52 6.19
C VAL A 377 -1.60 -12.14 7.57
N LYS A 378 -2.49 -12.92 8.14
CA LYS A 378 -3.04 -12.64 9.47
C LYS A 378 -1.97 -12.57 10.55
N ALA A 379 -0.99 -13.47 10.51
CA ALA A 379 0.07 -13.55 11.52
C ALA A 379 1.10 -12.42 11.38
N ASN A 380 1.49 -12.07 10.16
CA ASN A 380 2.68 -11.25 9.94
C ASN A 380 2.42 -9.90 9.25
N PHE A 381 1.38 -9.83 8.40
CA PHE A 381 1.14 -8.70 7.51
C PHE A 381 -0.24 -8.06 7.70
N SER A 382 -0.94 -8.34 8.79
CA SER A 382 -2.17 -7.61 9.13
C SER A 382 -1.85 -6.32 9.88
N TRP A 383 -2.62 -5.27 9.63
CA TRP A 383 -2.50 -4.02 10.39
C TRP A 383 -2.71 -4.23 11.89
N LEU A 384 -3.51 -5.24 12.29
CA LEU A 384 -3.65 -5.58 13.70
C LEU A 384 -2.36 -6.16 14.29
N ALA A 385 -1.67 -7.03 13.56
CA ALA A 385 -0.37 -7.56 14.00
C ALA A 385 0.68 -6.45 14.08
N GLU A 386 0.70 -5.53 13.10
CA GLU A 386 1.59 -4.37 13.13
C GLU A 386 1.25 -3.41 14.28
N ALA A 387 -0.04 -3.14 14.53
CA ALA A 387 -0.48 -2.30 15.64
C ALA A 387 0.00 -2.85 17.00
N LYS A 388 -0.04 -4.17 17.21
CA LYS A 388 0.50 -4.80 18.42
C LYS A 388 2.01 -4.61 18.55
N ARG A 389 2.77 -4.70 17.43
CA ARG A 389 4.21 -4.40 17.43
C ARG A 389 4.47 -2.93 17.77
N ARG A 390 3.70 -2.00 17.15
CA ARG A 390 3.78 -0.56 17.43
C ARG A 390 3.42 -0.23 18.87
N GLU A 391 2.41 -0.87 19.44
CA GLU A 391 2.02 -0.70 20.84
C GLU A 391 3.18 -0.97 21.80
N VAL A 392 3.92 -2.06 21.56
CA VAL A 392 5.12 -2.40 22.34
C VAL A 392 6.24 -1.36 22.14
N GLU A 393 6.50 -0.95 20.90
CA GLU A 393 7.52 0.05 20.57
C GLU A 393 7.16 1.43 21.13
N TYR A 394 5.89 1.83 21.05
CA TYR A 394 5.36 3.07 21.63
C TYR A 394 5.41 3.06 23.16
N GLY A 395 5.33 1.91 23.81
CA GLY A 395 5.41 1.76 25.26
C GLY A 395 6.83 1.71 25.84
N ARG A 396 7.86 1.46 25.02
CA ARG A 396 9.25 1.37 25.49
C ARG A 396 9.84 2.75 25.74
N ASP A 397 10.44 2.93 26.91
CA ASP A 397 11.39 4.01 27.13
C ASP A 397 12.70 3.60 26.43
N MET A 398 12.89 4.07 25.21
CA MET A 398 14.16 3.88 24.49
C MET A 398 15.12 4.97 24.97
N HIS A 399 16.04 4.60 25.86
CA HIS A 399 17.13 5.41 26.37
C HIS A 399 18.21 5.66 25.32
#